data_cd805cced46ed4822e0eae6f04b4566f
#
_entry.id   cd805cced46ed4822e0eae6f04b4566f
#
_cell.length_a   1.000
_cell.length_b   1.000
_cell.length_c   1.000
_cell.angle_alpha   90.00
_cell.angle_beta   90.00
_cell.angle_gamma   90.00
#
_symmetry.space_group_name_H-M   'P 1'
#
loop_
_entity.id
_entity.type
_entity.pdbx_description
1 polymer ?
#
loop_
_entity_poly.entity_id
_entity_poly.type
_entity_poly.pdbx_seq_one_letter_code
_entity_poly.pdbx_strand_id
1 'polypeptide(L)'
;MASLRLISNNLNLSYLIRKNPESGMKVKVLKKGRLFGWYRKREDELIEYDIYFQDSPNEISFKKNSHQEFEYVNSSKYNSPLFVINAIKEYFQSALIKEEEEKEERCNYFYQLEITSVDIRNRNKINSIIRQIGNKTIQIELKDIDQKERFEDYGIYKVKIKSNSLIRLLNFSYLFFSLIAVTDGIEVSTDYSCIERLVKSANLIDSTYYIKYLIKFYFIKNDRDFNKIREELNSSKTDKLNIKNLSNYELRRRVISDYLVNRRNYNLVDLGSGEGNYLKLSERLEEGRNFYAIDLDERMRKIIKRKVIERKYSNIVILESIEDFLELGLEEDFIVLMTEVFEHNELSYNKELLNKLLSNSFCKEIIMTTPNREFNKNYSIEGLRHPDHKFEMTKSELLDWLENNFSEIDYKIENLGDEVNGISTSLIIKLKKR
;
A
#
# COMPACT_ATOMS: atom_id res chain seq x y z
N MET A 1 -25.14 -17.69 4.48
CA MET A 1 -25.28 -16.38 5.14
C MET A 1 -24.15 -16.20 6.14
N ALA A 2 -23.51 -15.05 6.13
CA ALA A 2 -22.40 -14.80 7.04
C ALA A 2 -22.86 -14.67 8.49
N SER A 3 -22.29 -15.43 9.37
CA SER A 3 -22.41 -15.27 10.82
C SER A 3 -21.03 -15.17 11.43
N LEU A 4 -20.93 -14.44 12.52
CA LEU A 4 -19.72 -14.28 13.30
C LEU A 4 -19.97 -14.87 14.68
N ARG A 5 -19.04 -15.70 15.14
CA ARG A 5 -19.11 -16.31 16.47
C ARG A 5 -17.83 -16.00 17.24
N LEU A 6 -17.97 -15.46 18.44
CA LEU A 6 -16.90 -15.29 19.40
C LEU A 6 -16.99 -16.42 20.45
N ILE A 7 -15.92 -17.16 20.63
CA ILE A 7 -15.82 -18.32 21.54
C ILE A 7 -14.68 -18.04 22.52
N SER A 8 -14.90 -18.36 23.81
CA SER A 8 -13.85 -18.26 24.82
C SER A 8 -14.13 -19.20 25.99
N ASN A 9 -13.03 -19.67 26.63
CA ASN A 9 -13.08 -20.32 27.95
C ASN A 9 -12.99 -19.34 29.12
N ASN A 10 -12.95 -18.03 28.85
CA ASN A 10 -13.00 -17.01 29.89
C ASN A 10 -14.44 -16.76 30.33
N LEU A 11 -14.82 -17.20 31.52
CA LEU A 11 -16.16 -17.04 32.08
C LEU A 11 -16.57 -15.56 32.26
N ASN A 12 -15.59 -14.65 32.30
CA ASN A 12 -15.82 -13.19 32.37
C ASN A 12 -16.01 -12.56 30.98
N LEU A 13 -16.13 -13.33 29.89
CA LEU A 13 -16.31 -12.79 28.53
C LEU A 13 -17.45 -11.78 28.45
N SER A 14 -18.57 -12.06 29.13
CA SER A 14 -19.74 -11.17 29.16
C SER A 14 -19.43 -9.77 29.71
N TYR A 15 -18.57 -9.70 30.71
CA TYR A 15 -18.10 -8.45 31.29
C TYR A 15 -17.13 -7.72 30.34
N LEU A 16 -16.20 -8.47 29.72
CA LEU A 16 -15.22 -7.91 28.78
C LEU A 16 -15.89 -7.27 27.57
N ILE A 17 -16.89 -7.95 26.97
CA ILE A 17 -17.64 -7.43 25.82
C ILE A 17 -18.82 -6.53 26.23
N ARG A 18 -19.07 -6.34 27.53
CA ARG A 18 -20.17 -5.55 28.10
C ARG A 18 -21.55 -5.95 27.55
N LYS A 19 -21.82 -7.24 27.51
CA LYS A 19 -23.10 -7.81 27.10
C LYS A 19 -23.67 -8.64 28.27
N ASN A 20 -24.80 -8.21 28.82
CA ASN A 20 -25.47 -8.98 29.86
C ASN A 20 -26.17 -10.20 29.23
N PRO A 21 -25.83 -11.42 29.67
CA PRO A 21 -26.44 -12.64 29.15
C PRO A 21 -27.96 -12.72 29.37
N GLU A 22 -28.44 -12.13 30.46
CA GLU A 22 -29.87 -12.13 30.83
C GLU A 22 -30.71 -11.20 29.93
N SER A 23 -30.08 -10.30 29.16
CA SER A 23 -30.82 -9.36 28.30
C SER A 23 -31.31 -9.96 26.98
N GLY A 24 -31.16 -11.26 26.78
CA GLY A 24 -31.58 -11.94 25.56
C GLY A 24 -30.86 -11.42 24.30
N MET A 25 -31.57 -11.50 23.18
CA MET A 25 -31.02 -11.06 21.88
C MET A 25 -30.95 -9.53 21.80
N LYS A 26 -29.79 -9.01 21.42
CA LYS A 26 -29.54 -7.59 21.13
C LYS A 26 -29.63 -7.30 19.65
N VAL A 27 -30.35 -6.23 19.30
CA VAL A 27 -30.51 -5.80 17.90
C VAL A 27 -29.83 -4.46 17.71
N LYS A 28 -29.04 -4.34 16.64
CA LYS A 28 -28.43 -3.09 16.17
C LYS A 28 -28.90 -2.78 14.75
N VAL A 29 -29.48 -1.60 14.57
CA VAL A 29 -29.93 -1.13 13.26
C VAL A 29 -28.78 -0.43 12.57
N LEU A 30 -28.45 -0.86 11.36
CA LEU A 30 -27.47 -0.25 10.47
C LEU A 30 -28.19 0.49 9.33
N LYS A 31 -27.48 1.33 8.59
CA LYS A 31 -27.99 2.01 7.40
C LYS A 31 -28.60 1.04 6.36
N LYS A 32 -28.02 -0.17 6.25
CA LYS A 32 -28.35 -1.17 5.23
C LYS A 32 -28.73 -2.53 5.81
N GLY A 33 -29.34 -2.58 7.00
CA GLY A 33 -29.74 -3.84 7.61
C GLY A 33 -29.72 -3.84 9.13
N ARG A 34 -29.75 -5.03 9.71
CA ARG A 34 -29.77 -5.22 11.16
C ARG A 34 -28.75 -6.29 11.56
N LEU A 35 -28.13 -6.07 12.70
CA LEU A 35 -27.30 -7.07 13.37
C LEU A 35 -28.04 -7.60 14.59
N PHE A 36 -28.04 -8.91 14.76
CA PHE A 36 -28.61 -9.62 15.90
C PHE A 36 -27.49 -10.32 16.64
N GLY A 37 -27.36 -10.07 17.94
CA GLY A 37 -26.34 -10.71 18.77
C GLY A 37 -26.93 -11.36 20.01
N TRP A 38 -26.52 -12.58 20.29
CA TRP A 38 -27.01 -13.36 21.45
C TRP A 38 -25.96 -14.37 21.94
N TYR A 39 -26.11 -14.76 23.22
CA TYR A 39 -25.36 -15.90 23.74
C TYR A 39 -26.00 -17.19 23.28
N ARG A 40 -25.23 -18.04 22.58
CA ARG A 40 -25.69 -19.34 22.12
C ARG A 40 -25.51 -20.43 23.15
N LYS A 41 -24.34 -20.43 23.81
CA LYS A 41 -23.94 -21.41 24.80
C LYS A 41 -23.28 -20.70 25.96
N ARG A 42 -23.60 -21.14 27.17
CA ARG A 42 -22.99 -20.71 28.41
C ARG A 42 -22.97 -21.92 29.33
N GLU A 43 -22.01 -22.80 29.09
CA GLU A 43 -21.72 -23.95 29.94
C GLU A 43 -20.45 -23.66 30.76
N ASP A 44 -20.18 -24.50 31.75
CA ASP A 44 -19.12 -24.31 32.73
C ASP A 44 -17.70 -24.10 32.18
N GLU A 45 -17.46 -24.44 30.89
CA GLU A 45 -16.17 -24.35 30.25
C GLU A 45 -16.08 -23.44 29.03
N LEU A 46 -17.21 -23.08 28.39
CA LEU A 46 -17.22 -22.34 27.15
C LEU A 46 -18.37 -21.34 27.05
N ILE A 47 -18.05 -20.12 26.64
CA ILE A 47 -19.01 -19.07 26.29
C ILE A 47 -18.96 -18.81 24.79
N GLU A 48 -20.12 -18.86 24.13
CA GLU A 48 -20.28 -18.55 22.72
C GLU A 48 -21.25 -17.37 22.54
N TYR A 49 -20.79 -16.35 21.81
CA TYR A 49 -21.59 -15.20 21.44
C TYR A 49 -21.71 -15.11 19.93
N ASP A 50 -22.92 -15.26 19.39
CA ASP A 50 -23.21 -15.25 17.95
C ASP A 50 -23.70 -13.88 17.51
N ILE A 51 -23.27 -13.45 16.31
CA ILE A 51 -23.78 -12.27 15.61
C ILE A 51 -24.23 -12.69 14.21
N TYR A 52 -25.43 -12.29 13.85
CA TYR A 52 -26.04 -12.55 12.56
C TYR A 52 -26.43 -11.23 11.89
N PHE A 53 -26.27 -11.16 10.57
CA PHE A 53 -26.67 -10.00 9.77
C PHE A 53 -27.92 -10.31 8.96
N GLN A 54 -28.90 -9.42 9.02
CA GLN A 54 -30.09 -9.40 8.18
C GLN A 54 -30.11 -8.12 7.35
N ASP A 55 -30.21 -8.27 6.04
CA ASP A 55 -30.33 -7.16 5.10
C ASP A 55 -31.66 -6.41 5.27
N SER A 56 -31.71 -5.16 4.82
CA SER A 56 -32.96 -4.38 4.78
C SER A 56 -33.91 -4.97 3.76
N PRO A 57 -35.22 -5.05 4.09
CA PRO A 57 -36.23 -5.51 3.13
C PRO A 57 -36.27 -4.73 1.82
N ASN A 58 -35.86 -3.44 1.85
CA ASN A 58 -35.85 -2.57 0.66
C ASN A 58 -34.54 -2.65 -0.15
N GLU A 59 -33.53 -3.34 0.37
CA GLU A 59 -32.26 -3.59 -0.32
C GLU A 59 -32.07 -5.09 -0.55
N ILE A 60 -33.13 -5.73 -1.04
CA ILE A 60 -33.13 -7.16 -1.38
C ILE A 60 -31.95 -7.42 -2.31
N SER A 61 -31.25 -8.50 -2.03
CA SER A 61 -30.14 -9.01 -2.83
C SER A 61 -30.55 -9.41 -4.25
N PHE A 62 -31.82 -9.33 -4.54
CA PHE A 62 -32.44 -9.52 -5.84
C PHE A 62 -32.56 -8.15 -6.52
N LYS A 63 -31.57 -7.74 -7.30
CA LYS A 63 -31.79 -6.73 -8.34
C LYS A 63 -32.45 -7.45 -9.52
N LYS A 64 -33.71 -7.16 -9.82
CA LYS A 64 -34.27 -7.40 -11.14
C LYS A 64 -33.45 -6.65 -12.16
N ASN A 65 -32.51 -7.32 -12.81
CA ASN A 65 -31.98 -6.83 -14.07
C ASN A 65 -33.09 -7.03 -15.11
N SER A 66 -33.57 -5.95 -15.69
CA SER A 66 -34.72 -5.88 -16.60
C SER A 66 -34.62 -6.74 -17.88
N HIS A 67 -33.59 -7.55 -18.03
CA HIS A 67 -33.32 -8.38 -19.21
C HIS A 67 -32.89 -9.82 -18.92
N GLN A 68 -33.02 -10.33 -17.69
CA GLN A 68 -32.75 -11.74 -17.39
C GLN A 68 -33.94 -12.44 -16.77
N GLU A 69 -34.29 -13.59 -17.34
CA GLU A 69 -35.39 -14.44 -16.90
C GLU A 69 -35.16 -15.11 -15.53
N PHE A 70 -33.97 -15.02 -14.95
CA PHE A 70 -33.61 -15.65 -13.69
C PHE A 70 -33.12 -14.63 -12.65
N GLU A 71 -33.62 -14.73 -11.43
CA GLU A 71 -33.14 -13.98 -10.27
C GLU A 71 -31.92 -14.67 -9.69
N TYR A 72 -30.76 -14.02 -9.76
CA TYR A 72 -29.53 -14.49 -9.12
C TYR A 72 -29.36 -13.86 -7.73
N VAL A 73 -29.19 -14.71 -6.71
CA VAL A 73 -28.81 -14.25 -5.37
C VAL A 73 -27.40 -13.68 -5.46
N ASN A 74 -27.24 -12.39 -5.15
CA ASN A 74 -25.91 -11.80 -5.07
C ASN A 74 -25.19 -12.28 -3.80
N SER A 75 -24.58 -13.46 -3.89
CA SER A 75 -23.88 -14.10 -2.77
C SER A 75 -22.74 -13.25 -2.19
N SER A 76 -22.11 -12.40 -3.00
CA SER A 76 -21.00 -11.52 -2.54
C SER A 76 -21.49 -10.46 -1.55
N LYS A 77 -22.74 -10.05 -1.62
CA LYS A 77 -23.32 -9.06 -0.69
C LYS A 77 -23.49 -9.64 0.73
N TYR A 78 -23.82 -10.93 0.83
CA TYR A 78 -23.98 -11.62 2.13
C TYR A 78 -22.66 -12.09 2.74
N ASN A 79 -21.62 -12.21 1.93
CA ASN A 79 -20.29 -12.68 2.36
C ASN A 79 -19.27 -11.54 2.40
N SER A 80 -19.73 -10.29 2.30
CA SER A 80 -18.84 -9.12 2.31
C SER A 80 -18.06 -9.01 3.62
N PRO A 81 -16.75 -8.70 3.58
CA PRO A 81 -15.96 -8.40 4.78
C PRO A 81 -16.53 -7.22 5.59
N LEU A 82 -17.35 -6.34 4.99
CA LEU A 82 -18.04 -5.25 5.71
C LEU A 82 -18.95 -5.75 6.83
N PHE A 83 -19.53 -6.93 6.69
CA PHE A 83 -20.31 -7.54 7.77
C PHE A 83 -19.46 -7.70 9.03
N VAL A 84 -18.26 -8.26 8.90
CA VAL A 84 -17.37 -8.51 10.04
C VAL A 84 -16.91 -7.20 10.69
N ILE A 85 -16.55 -6.21 9.86
CA ILE A 85 -16.14 -4.86 10.33
C ILE A 85 -17.27 -4.23 11.15
N ASN A 86 -18.50 -4.24 10.63
CA ASN A 86 -19.66 -3.68 11.30
C ASN A 86 -20.03 -4.46 12.56
N ALA A 87 -19.96 -5.79 12.54
CA ALA A 87 -20.22 -6.62 13.72
C ALA A 87 -19.26 -6.31 14.86
N ILE A 88 -17.96 -6.21 14.55
CA ILE A 88 -16.93 -5.85 15.54
C ILE A 88 -17.18 -4.43 16.06
N LYS A 89 -17.41 -3.47 15.18
CA LYS A 89 -17.65 -2.06 15.53
C LYS A 89 -18.87 -1.89 16.43
N GLU A 90 -19.99 -2.53 16.11
CA GLU A 90 -21.26 -2.31 16.82
C GLU A 90 -21.38 -3.14 18.11
N TYR A 91 -20.78 -4.32 18.16
CA TYR A 91 -20.92 -5.22 19.30
C TYR A 91 -19.74 -5.19 20.25
N PHE A 92 -18.52 -4.94 19.76
CA PHE A 92 -17.29 -5.08 20.54
C PHE A 92 -16.50 -3.78 20.68
N GLN A 93 -17.09 -2.63 20.35
CA GLN A 93 -16.40 -1.32 20.40
C GLN A 93 -15.73 -1.06 21.76
N SER A 94 -16.38 -1.41 22.87
CA SER A 94 -15.82 -1.22 24.20
C SER A 94 -14.60 -2.09 24.50
N ALA A 95 -14.49 -3.25 23.85
CA ALA A 95 -13.35 -4.14 23.99
C ALA A 95 -12.19 -3.77 23.07
N LEU A 96 -12.42 -2.98 22.01
CA LEU A 96 -11.37 -2.46 21.12
C LEU A 96 -10.49 -1.37 21.76
N ILE A 97 -10.94 -0.74 22.86
CA ILE A 97 -10.34 0.49 23.39
C ILE A 97 -9.59 0.25 24.72
N LYS A 98 -9.74 -0.93 25.34
CA LYS A 98 -9.16 -1.20 26.66
C LYS A 98 -7.64 -1.47 26.58
N GLU A 99 -6.87 -0.80 27.44
CA GLU A 99 -5.42 -0.96 27.61
C GLU A 99 -5.04 -2.09 28.61
N GLU A 100 -5.98 -2.86 29.15
CA GLU A 100 -5.72 -3.87 30.20
C GLU A 100 -5.26 -5.24 29.64
N GLU A 101 -4.22 -5.25 28.81
CA GLU A 101 -3.67 -6.51 28.24
C GLU A 101 -2.91 -7.37 29.25
N GLU A 102 -2.19 -6.77 30.20
CA GLU A 102 -1.23 -7.50 31.05
C GLU A 102 -1.85 -8.54 31.97
N LYS A 103 -3.12 -8.46 32.29
CA LYS A 103 -3.82 -9.41 33.16
C LYS A 103 -4.35 -10.62 32.41
N GLU A 104 -4.71 -10.48 31.13
CA GLU A 104 -5.26 -11.57 30.32
C GLU A 104 -4.17 -12.57 29.87
N GLU A 105 -2.97 -12.09 29.57
CA GLU A 105 -1.85 -12.95 29.12
C GLU A 105 -1.33 -13.92 30.19
N ARG A 106 -1.60 -13.62 31.48
CA ARG A 106 -1.21 -14.50 32.61
C ARG A 106 -2.17 -15.66 32.86
N CYS A 107 -3.35 -15.63 32.24
CA CYS A 107 -4.35 -16.66 32.35
C CYS A 107 -4.36 -17.46 31.05
N ASN A 108 -4.46 -18.81 31.12
CA ASN A 108 -4.57 -19.68 29.95
C ASN A 108 -5.95 -19.53 29.25
N TYR A 109 -6.37 -18.29 29.02
CA TYR A 109 -7.56 -18.02 28.23
C TYR A 109 -7.28 -18.13 26.74
N PHE A 110 -8.28 -18.59 25.98
CA PHE A 110 -8.30 -18.44 24.55
C PHE A 110 -9.54 -17.69 24.12
N TYR A 111 -9.39 -16.95 23.02
CA TYR A 111 -10.47 -16.28 22.33
C TYR A 111 -10.40 -16.69 20.85
N GLN A 112 -11.53 -17.06 20.28
CA GLN A 112 -11.62 -17.47 18.89
C GLN A 112 -12.78 -16.75 18.21
N LEU A 113 -12.51 -16.16 17.05
CA LEU A 113 -13.50 -15.59 16.17
C LEU A 113 -13.68 -16.52 14.97
N GLU A 114 -14.90 -17.00 14.76
CA GLU A 114 -15.29 -17.79 13.59
C GLU A 114 -16.23 -16.99 12.71
N ILE A 115 -15.89 -16.87 11.43
CA ILE A 115 -16.75 -16.30 10.39
C ILE A 115 -17.11 -17.42 9.43
N THR A 116 -18.40 -17.65 9.22
CA THR A 116 -18.88 -18.79 8.44
C THR A 116 -18.58 -18.69 6.96
N SER A 117 -18.57 -17.46 6.43
CA SER A 117 -18.30 -17.21 5.02
C SER A 117 -17.89 -15.76 4.77
N VAL A 118 -16.79 -15.58 4.06
CA VAL A 118 -16.28 -14.28 3.59
C VAL A 118 -15.82 -14.42 2.15
N ASP A 119 -16.24 -13.49 1.32
CA ASP A 119 -15.79 -13.34 -0.06
C ASP A 119 -14.41 -12.67 -0.10
N ILE A 120 -13.45 -13.32 -0.71
CA ILE A 120 -12.06 -12.88 -0.84
C ILE A 120 -11.67 -12.94 -2.31
N ARG A 121 -11.30 -11.80 -2.91
CA ARG A 121 -11.03 -11.68 -4.34
C ARG A 121 -9.54 -11.70 -4.69
N ASN A 122 -8.67 -11.49 -3.72
CA ASN A 122 -7.22 -11.44 -3.97
C ASN A 122 -6.45 -12.20 -2.88
N ARG A 123 -6.39 -13.52 -3.03
CA ARG A 123 -5.75 -14.42 -2.07
C ARG A 123 -4.27 -14.13 -1.86
N ASN A 124 -3.54 -13.81 -2.91
CA ASN A 124 -2.09 -13.54 -2.82
C ASN A 124 -1.81 -12.31 -1.96
N LYS A 125 -2.59 -11.24 -2.13
CA LYS A 125 -2.49 -10.04 -1.31
C LYS A 125 -2.83 -10.29 0.16
N ILE A 126 -3.82 -11.13 0.40
CA ILE A 126 -4.21 -11.51 1.76
C ILE A 126 -3.15 -12.34 2.45
N ASN A 127 -2.51 -13.29 1.76
CA ASN A 127 -1.38 -14.03 2.31
C ASN A 127 -0.23 -13.07 2.70
N SER A 128 0.04 -12.05 1.90
CA SER A 128 1.02 -11.01 2.26
C SER A 128 0.59 -10.21 3.50
N ILE A 129 -0.68 -9.83 3.60
CA ILE A 129 -1.23 -9.15 4.78
C ILE A 129 -1.10 -10.05 6.02
N ILE A 130 -1.47 -11.33 5.93
CA ILE A 130 -1.38 -12.29 7.04
C ILE A 130 0.06 -12.43 7.52
N ARG A 131 1.03 -12.58 6.60
CA ARG A 131 2.46 -12.67 6.96
C ARG A 131 2.95 -11.44 7.69
N GLN A 132 2.44 -10.25 7.35
CA GLN A 132 2.87 -8.97 7.88
C GLN A 132 2.14 -8.54 9.17
N ILE A 133 0.92 -9.01 9.37
CA ILE A 133 0.20 -8.80 10.63
C ILE A 133 0.55 -9.89 11.65
N GLY A 134 1.00 -11.05 11.18
CA GLY A 134 1.19 -12.24 11.98
C GLY A 134 2.14 -12.05 13.15
N ASN A 135 1.59 -11.71 14.30
CA ASN A 135 2.27 -11.86 15.58
C ASN A 135 2.16 -13.33 16.01
N LYS A 136 3.17 -13.86 16.71
CA LYS A 136 3.20 -15.24 17.25
C LYS A 136 2.00 -15.61 18.13
N THR A 137 1.24 -14.60 18.57
CA THR A 137 0.06 -14.74 19.45
C THR A 137 -1.28 -14.83 18.72
N ILE A 138 -1.31 -14.63 17.40
CA ILE A 138 -2.54 -14.69 16.59
C ILE A 138 -2.39 -15.79 15.54
N GLN A 139 -3.33 -16.73 15.55
CA GLN A 139 -3.41 -17.81 14.56
C GLN A 139 -4.61 -17.57 13.66
N ILE A 140 -4.43 -17.67 12.34
CA ILE A 140 -5.48 -17.53 11.36
C ILE A 140 -5.55 -18.78 10.47
N GLU A 141 -6.75 -19.27 10.26
CA GLU A 141 -7.08 -20.38 9.37
C GLU A 141 -8.11 -19.90 8.34
N LEU A 142 -7.79 -20.06 7.06
CA LEU A 142 -8.68 -19.81 5.94
C LEU A 142 -9.02 -21.13 5.27
N LYS A 143 -10.29 -21.55 5.35
CA LYS A 143 -10.78 -22.76 4.69
C LYS A 143 -11.70 -22.36 3.55
N ASP A 144 -11.33 -22.72 2.32
CA ASP A 144 -12.18 -22.55 1.16
C ASP A 144 -13.41 -23.45 1.29
N ILE A 145 -14.60 -22.90 1.10
CA ILE A 145 -15.89 -23.62 1.18
C ILE A 145 -16.57 -23.75 -0.18
N ASP A 146 -16.09 -23.06 -1.22
CA ASP A 146 -16.60 -23.15 -2.59
C ASP A 146 -15.55 -23.84 -3.48
N GLN A 147 -15.52 -25.18 -3.45
CA GLN A 147 -14.56 -26.02 -4.17
C GLN A 147 -14.72 -26.02 -5.70
N LYS A 148 -15.50 -25.12 -6.28
CA LYS A 148 -15.62 -25.00 -7.73
C LYS A 148 -14.38 -24.34 -8.30
N GLU A 149 -13.86 -24.90 -9.40
CA GLU A 149 -12.80 -24.30 -10.23
C GLU A 149 -13.20 -22.88 -10.66
N ARG A 150 -12.90 -21.90 -9.83
CA ARG A 150 -13.00 -20.49 -10.13
C ARG A 150 -11.60 -19.91 -10.20
N PHE A 151 -11.46 -18.81 -10.92
CA PHE A 151 -10.20 -18.06 -11.06
C PHE A 151 -9.30 -18.18 -9.82
N GLU A 152 -8.03 -18.49 -9.99
CA GLU A 152 -7.05 -18.88 -8.96
C GLU A 152 -7.02 -17.98 -7.71
N ASP A 153 -7.50 -16.74 -7.79
CA ASP A 153 -7.43 -15.73 -6.74
C ASP A 153 -8.76 -15.43 -6.01
N TYR A 154 -9.89 -16.03 -6.41
CA TYR A 154 -11.21 -15.73 -5.87
C TYR A 154 -11.83 -16.94 -5.15
N GLY A 155 -12.41 -16.70 -3.97
CA GLY A 155 -13.12 -17.75 -3.24
C GLY A 155 -13.96 -17.25 -2.08
N ILE A 156 -14.83 -18.14 -1.57
CA ILE A 156 -15.56 -17.93 -0.32
C ILE A 156 -14.89 -18.76 0.76
N TYR A 157 -14.49 -18.10 1.83
CA TYR A 157 -13.70 -18.70 2.90
C TYR A 157 -14.44 -18.72 4.22
N LYS A 158 -14.38 -19.85 4.92
CA LYS A 158 -14.59 -19.88 6.37
C LYS A 158 -13.30 -19.39 7.02
N VAL A 159 -13.41 -18.42 7.94
CA VAL A 159 -12.26 -17.83 8.62
C VAL A 159 -12.33 -18.16 10.11
N LYS A 160 -11.21 -18.62 10.67
CA LYS A 160 -11.02 -18.78 12.11
C LYS A 160 -9.80 -18.01 12.53
N ILE A 161 -9.94 -17.19 13.56
CA ILE A 161 -8.86 -16.40 14.14
C ILE A 161 -8.82 -16.71 15.64
N LYS A 162 -7.63 -17.06 16.16
CA LYS A 162 -7.42 -17.38 17.58
C LYS A 162 -6.36 -16.47 18.18
N SER A 163 -6.55 -16.12 19.44
CA SER A 163 -5.57 -15.38 20.25
C SER A 163 -5.76 -15.71 21.73
N ASN A 164 -4.74 -15.47 22.54
CA ASN A 164 -4.82 -15.49 24.00
C ASN A 164 -5.32 -14.14 24.60
N SER A 165 -5.49 -13.09 23.78
CA SER A 165 -6.03 -11.78 24.15
C SER A 165 -7.24 -11.43 23.30
N LEU A 166 -8.36 -11.07 23.95
CA LEU A 166 -9.57 -10.60 23.27
C LEU A 166 -9.32 -9.28 22.52
N ILE A 167 -8.56 -8.38 23.13
CA ILE A 167 -8.24 -7.07 22.55
C ILE A 167 -7.45 -7.25 21.27
N ARG A 168 -6.39 -8.07 21.29
CA ARG A 168 -5.59 -8.38 20.11
C ARG A 168 -6.42 -9.07 19.03
N LEU A 169 -7.24 -10.05 19.39
CA LEU A 169 -8.14 -10.74 18.46
C LEU A 169 -9.06 -9.79 17.70
N LEU A 170 -9.73 -8.89 18.43
CA LEU A 170 -10.71 -7.97 17.86
C LEU A 170 -10.05 -6.88 17.00
N ASN A 171 -8.93 -6.30 17.47
CA ASN A 171 -8.20 -5.28 16.72
C ASN A 171 -7.56 -5.86 15.46
N PHE A 172 -6.98 -7.07 15.56
CA PHE A 172 -6.50 -7.80 14.39
C PHE A 172 -7.62 -8.02 13.38
N SER A 173 -8.74 -8.56 13.83
CA SER A 173 -9.87 -8.87 12.94
C SER A 173 -10.44 -7.61 12.28
N TYR A 174 -10.60 -6.52 13.04
CA TYR A 174 -11.05 -5.24 12.50
C TYR A 174 -10.12 -4.72 11.40
N LEU A 175 -8.82 -4.69 11.66
CA LEU A 175 -7.79 -4.25 10.71
C LEU A 175 -7.72 -5.17 9.49
N PHE A 176 -7.68 -6.48 9.72
CA PHE A 176 -7.57 -7.50 8.66
C PHE A 176 -8.73 -7.42 7.66
N PHE A 177 -9.97 -7.41 8.15
CA PHE A 177 -11.14 -7.33 7.26
C PHE A 177 -11.29 -5.95 6.61
N SER A 178 -10.84 -4.88 7.25
CA SER A 178 -10.79 -3.55 6.62
C SER A 178 -9.81 -3.51 5.45
N LEU A 179 -8.64 -4.12 5.60
CA LEU A 179 -7.66 -4.22 4.51
C LEU A 179 -8.14 -5.14 3.39
N ILE A 180 -8.77 -6.28 3.70
CA ILE A 180 -9.40 -7.14 2.69
C ILE A 180 -10.43 -6.32 1.88
N ALA A 181 -11.34 -5.64 2.55
CA ALA A 181 -12.40 -4.88 1.89
C ALA A 181 -11.83 -3.88 0.87
N VAL A 182 -10.85 -3.06 1.28
CA VAL A 182 -10.28 -2.05 0.36
C VAL A 182 -9.43 -2.66 -0.74
N THR A 183 -8.72 -3.76 -0.48
CA THR A 183 -7.92 -4.44 -1.50
C THR A 183 -8.80 -5.14 -2.55
N ASP A 184 -10.00 -5.53 -2.17
CA ASP A 184 -11.01 -6.11 -3.05
C ASP A 184 -11.89 -5.05 -3.76
N GLY A 185 -11.55 -3.77 -3.59
CA GLY A 185 -12.27 -2.65 -4.20
C GLY A 185 -13.63 -2.34 -3.54
N ILE A 186 -13.84 -2.82 -2.31
CA ILE A 186 -15.05 -2.54 -1.54
C ILE A 186 -14.87 -1.20 -0.82
N GLU A 187 -15.84 -0.32 -0.98
CA GLU A 187 -15.82 0.99 -0.33
C GLU A 187 -15.99 0.86 1.19
N VAL A 188 -15.01 1.35 1.93
CA VAL A 188 -15.01 1.45 3.39
C VAL A 188 -14.97 2.92 3.78
N SER A 189 -15.55 3.28 4.92
CA SER A 189 -15.45 4.66 5.42
C SER A 189 -13.99 5.07 5.60
N THR A 190 -13.68 6.27 5.09
CA THR A 190 -12.38 6.94 5.22
C THR A 190 -12.46 8.18 6.10
N ASP A 191 -13.48 8.26 6.97
CA ASP A 191 -13.53 9.33 7.97
C ASP A 191 -12.37 9.22 8.97
N TYR A 192 -12.03 10.35 9.59
CA TYR A 192 -10.89 10.42 10.50
C TYR A 192 -11.00 9.41 11.66
N SER A 193 -12.20 9.18 12.18
CA SER A 193 -12.41 8.23 13.28
C SER A 193 -12.11 6.78 12.87
N CYS A 194 -12.38 6.44 11.62
CA CYS A 194 -12.01 5.14 11.04
C CYS A 194 -10.49 5.02 10.91
N ILE A 195 -9.83 6.06 10.35
CA ILE A 195 -8.37 6.10 10.18
C ILE A 195 -7.68 5.95 11.53
N GLU A 196 -8.07 6.76 12.52
CA GLU A 196 -7.53 6.73 13.88
C GLU A 196 -7.64 5.32 14.50
N ARG A 197 -8.81 4.69 14.36
CA ARG A 197 -9.03 3.33 14.87
C ARG A 197 -8.14 2.30 14.20
N LEU A 198 -7.98 2.37 12.87
CA LEU A 198 -7.11 1.46 12.12
C LEU A 198 -5.65 1.60 12.56
N VAL A 199 -5.17 2.82 12.72
CA VAL A 199 -3.79 3.08 13.18
C VAL A 199 -3.59 2.60 14.63
N LYS A 200 -4.53 2.87 15.53
CA LYS A 200 -4.51 2.35 16.91
C LYS A 200 -4.52 0.81 16.92
N SER A 201 -5.38 0.18 16.12
CA SER A 201 -5.39 -1.28 15.98
C SER A 201 -4.05 -1.83 15.49
N ALA A 202 -3.46 -1.18 14.47
CA ALA A 202 -2.17 -1.57 13.93
C ALA A 202 -1.04 -1.46 14.97
N ASN A 203 -1.04 -0.40 15.79
CA ASN A 203 -0.05 -0.20 16.85
C ASN A 203 -0.22 -1.22 17.99
N LEU A 204 -1.47 -1.53 18.37
CA LEU A 204 -1.78 -2.46 19.45
C LEU A 204 -1.32 -3.89 19.11
N ILE A 205 -1.43 -4.31 17.86
CA ILE A 205 -0.97 -5.64 17.42
C ILE A 205 0.47 -5.67 16.94
N ASP A 206 1.23 -4.59 17.13
CA ASP A 206 2.62 -4.46 16.71
C ASP A 206 2.83 -4.75 15.22
N SER A 207 1.97 -4.19 14.37
CA SER A 207 2.02 -4.41 12.92
C SER A 207 3.26 -3.78 12.28
N THR A 208 3.71 -4.38 11.17
CA THR A 208 4.87 -3.92 10.41
C THR A 208 4.61 -2.61 9.65
N TYR A 209 5.69 -2.02 9.11
CA TYR A 209 5.61 -0.88 8.18
C TYR A 209 4.61 -1.12 7.04
N TYR A 210 4.63 -2.32 6.43
CA TYR A 210 3.75 -2.62 5.28
C TYR A 210 2.27 -2.41 5.58
N ILE A 211 1.81 -2.83 6.74
CA ILE A 211 0.42 -2.64 7.16
C ILE A 211 0.09 -1.17 7.33
N LYS A 212 0.97 -0.39 7.93
CA LYS A 212 0.82 1.05 8.10
C LYS A 212 0.86 1.79 6.76
N TYR A 213 1.70 1.34 5.83
CA TYR A 213 1.71 1.81 4.45
C TYR A 213 0.37 1.54 3.76
N LEU A 214 -0.23 0.35 3.92
CA LEU A 214 -1.55 0.06 3.35
C LEU A 214 -2.65 0.93 3.96
N ILE A 215 -2.62 1.20 5.28
CA ILE A 215 -3.55 2.14 5.91
C ILE A 215 -3.40 3.53 5.30
N LYS A 216 -2.17 4.05 5.18
CA LYS A 216 -1.91 5.33 4.52
C LYS A 216 -2.46 5.33 3.10
N PHE A 217 -2.12 4.34 2.30
CA PHE A 217 -2.46 4.27 0.88
C PHE A 217 -3.96 4.22 0.63
N TYR A 218 -4.69 3.38 1.36
CA TYR A 218 -6.12 3.16 1.12
C TYR A 218 -7.03 4.13 1.85
N PHE A 219 -6.67 4.60 3.05
CA PHE A 219 -7.58 5.34 3.92
C PHE A 219 -7.24 6.82 4.07
N ILE A 220 -5.97 7.23 4.01
CA ILE A 220 -5.57 8.63 4.19
C ILE A 220 -5.58 9.33 2.83
N LYS A 221 -6.56 10.21 2.59
CA LYS A 221 -6.79 10.83 1.29
C LYS A 221 -6.36 12.30 1.22
N ASN A 222 -6.02 12.90 2.35
CA ASN A 222 -5.66 14.33 2.41
C ASN A 222 -4.60 14.62 3.46
N ASP A 223 -3.90 15.74 3.28
CA ASP A 223 -2.81 16.19 4.15
C ASP A 223 -3.25 16.46 5.59
N ARG A 224 -4.48 16.93 5.77
CA ARG A 224 -5.01 17.25 7.11
C ARG A 224 -5.11 16.01 7.99
N ASP A 225 -5.66 14.92 7.45
CA ASP A 225 -5.82 13.68 8.20
C ASP A 225 -4.46 13.01 8.42
N PHE A 226 -3.57 13.06 7.41
CA PHE A 226 -2.19 12.58 7.58
C PHE A 226 -1.46 13.31 8.71
N ASN A 227 -1.51 14.65 8.73
CA ASN A 227 -0.80 15.44 9.73
C ASN A 227 -1.30 15.18 11.15
N LYS A 228 -2.60 14.89 11.31
CA LYS A 228 -3.19 14.56 12.61
C LYS A 228 -2.76 13.18 13.14
N ILE A 229 -2.55 12.20 12.25
CA ILE A 229 -2.28 10.81 12.64
C ILE A 229 -0.80 10.42 12.47
N ARG A 230 0.03 11.35 12.00
CA ARG A 230 1.43 11.10 11.61
C ARG A 230 2.26 10.47 12.73
N GLU A 231 2.12 10.96 13.95
CA GLU A 231 2.89 10.47 15.10
C GLU A 231 2.51 9.03 15.44
N GLU A 232 1.21 8.73 15.54
CA GLU A 232 0.72 7.38 15.80
C GLU A 232 1.02 6.43 14.65
N LEU A 233 0.95 6.90 13.39
CA LEU A 233 1.29 6.10 12.21
C LEU A 233 2.77 5.71 12.23
N ASN A 234 3.65 6.58 12.67
CA ASN A 234 5.09 6.33 12.80
C ASN A 234 5.49 5.66 14.13
N SER A 235 4.55 5.48 15.07
CA SER A 235 4.82 4.76 16.32
C SER A 235 5.05 3.28 16.05
N SER A 236 6.14 2.71 16.56
CA SER A 236 6.43 1.27 16.51
C SER A 236 7.31 0.91 17.70
N LYS A 237 7.14 -0.30 18.25
CA LYS A 237 7.95 -0.81 19.35
C LYS A 237 9.33 -1.31 18.88
N THR A 238 9.42 -1.72 17.63
CA THR A 238 10.59 -2.42 17.08
C THR A 238 11.37 -1.59 16.07
N ASP A 239 10.70 -0.72 15.33
CA ASP A 239 11.28 -0.05 14.18
C ASP A 239 11.18 1.48 14.30
N LYS A 240 12.19 2.18 13.83
CA LYS A 240 12.14 3.62 13.62
C LYS A 240 11.52 3.90 12.26
N LEU A 241 10.26 4.29 12.24
CA LEU A 241 9.50 4.57 11.03
C LEU A 241 9.53 6.07 10.68
N ASN A 242 9.57 6.38 9.38
CA ASN A 242 9.40 7.73 8.86
C ASN A 242 8.55 7.66 7.57
N ILE A 243 7.24 7.50 7.75
CA ILE A 243 6.26 7.43 6.66
C ILE A 243 5.97 8.86 6.21
N LYS A 244 6.16 9.13 4.93
CA LYS A 244 5.93 10.44 4.31
C LYS A 244 4.47 10.59 3.90
N ASN A 245 4.00 11.84 3.81
CA ASN A 245 2.63 12.11 3.36
C ASN A 245 2.42 11.77 1.89
N LEU A 246 3.33 12.22 1.04
CA LEU A 246 3.29 11.98 -0.40
C LEU A 246 3.58 10.50 -0.75
N SER A 247 3.03 10.04 -1.85
CA SER A 247 3.46 8.78 -2.46
C SER A 247 4.94 8.86 -2.89
N ASN A 248 5.61 7.72 -3.03
CA ASN A 248 7.01 7.70 -3.49
C ASN A 248 7.17 8.40 -4.85
N TYR A 249 6.18 8.24 -5.74
CA TYR A 249 6.14 8.91 -7.03
C TYR A 249 6.05 10.46 -6.91
N GLU A 250 5.11 10.96 -6.10
CA GLU A 250 4.93 12.39 -5.88
C GLU A 250 6.13 13.01 -5.17
N LEU A 251 6.68 12.30 -4.18
CA LEU A 251 7.87 12.74 -3.46
C LEU A 251 9.08 12.85 -4.39
N ARG A 252 9.29 11.86 -5.26
CA ARG A 252 10.33 11.87 -6.30
C ARG A 252 10.20 13.10 -7.20
N ARG A 253 9.00 13.29 -7.76
CA ARG A 253 8.71 14.46 -8.61
C ARG A 253 9.02 15.77 -7.90
N ARG A 254 8.62 15.89 -6.63
CA ARG A 254 8.84 17.09 -5.84
C ARG A 254 10.34 17.33 -5.61
N VAL A 255 11.06 16.31 -5.12
CA VAL A 255 12.49 16.42 -4.84
C VAL A 255 13.28 16.81 -6.10
N ILE A 256 13.00 16.18 -7.24
CA ILE A 256 13.65 16.51 -8.52
C ILE A 256 13.25 17.92 -8.97
N SER A 257 11.97 18.28 -8.91
CA SER A 257 11.51 19.61 -9.30
C SER A 257 12.12 20.71 -8.47
N ASP A 258 12.19 20.53 -7.13
CA ASP A 258 12.80 21.49 -6.20
C ASP A 258 14.31 21.63 -6.46
N TYR A 259 14.98 20.51 -6.76
CA TYR A 259 16.40 20.50 -7.10
C TYR A 259 16.71 21.29 -8.40
N LEU A 260 15.82 21.22 -9.37
CA LEU A 260 15.98 21.87 -10.67
C LEU A 260 15.55 23.36 -10.70
N VAL A 261 15.00 23.90 -9.60
CA VAL A 261 14.54 25.31 -9.54
C VAL A 261 15.66 26.29 -9.91
N ASN A 262 16.90 26.03 -9.49
CA ASN A 262 18.07 26.89 -9.75
C ASN A 262 18.88 26.43 -10.97
N ARG A 263 18.32 25.62 -11.85
CA ARG A 263 18.98 25.02 -13.03
C ARG A 263 18.21 25.27 -14.32
N ARG A 264 17.53 26.40 -14.41
CA ARG A 264 16.64 26.75 -15.53
C ARG A 264 17.39 27.11 -16.81
N ASN A 265 18.68 27.44 -16.68
CA ASN A 265 19.60 27.77 -17.76
C ASN A 265 20.17 26.54 -18.48
N TYR A 266 19.76 25.33 -18.13
CA TYR A 266 20.18 24.07 -18.78
C TYR A 266 19.04 23.51 -19.59
N ASN A 267 19.37 22.87 -20.71
CA ASN A 267 18.45 21.93 -21.36
C ASN A 267 18.21 20.73 -20.44
N LEU A 268 17.00 20.19 -20.44
CA LEU A 268 16.70 18.97 -19.69
C LEU A 268 16.48 17.80 -20.63
N VAL A 269 17.09 16.66 -20.32
CA VAL A 269 16.94 15.40 -21.05
C VAL A 269 16.32 14.39 -20.10
N ASP A 270 15.07 14.00 -20.37
CA ASP A 270 14.33 12.99 -19.58
C ASP A 270 14.42 11.66 -20.31
N LEU A 271 15.35 10.82 -19.89
CA LEU A 271 15.60 9.51 -20.45
C LEU A 271 14.66 8.48 -19.80
N GLY A 272 13.88 7.75 -20.62
CA GLY A 272 12.79 6.92 -20.15
C GLY A 272 11.62 7.76 -19.67
N SER A 273 11.18 8.73 -20.48
CA SER A 273 10.15 9.71 -20.10
C SER A 273 8.79 9.07 -19.79
N GLY A 274 8.55 7.81 -20.20
CA GLY A 274 7.28 7.12 -20.01
C GLY A 274 6.10 7.95 -20.51
N GLU A 275 5.11 8.16 -19.66
CA GLU A 275 3.96 9.01 -20.00
C GLU A 275 4.23 10.52 -19.92
N GLY A 276 5.48 10.97 -19.75
CA GLY A 276 5.84 12.39 -19.68
C GLY A 276 5.52 13.03 -18.35
N ASN A 277 5.92 12.40 -17.27
CA ASN A 277 5.65 12.86 -15.89
C ASN A 277 6.37 14.16 -15.52
N TYR A 278 7.47 14.47 -16.21
CA TYR A 278 8.30 15.65 -15.98
C TYR A 278 8.12 16.75 -17.02
N LEU A 279 7.25 16.59 -18.04
CA LEU A 279 7.05 17.59 -19.11
C LEU A 279 6.76 19.00 -18.58
N LYS A 280 6.06 19.09 -17.44
CA LYS A 280 5.78 20.41 -16.82
C LYS A 280 7.03 21.19 -16.41
N LEU A 281 8.19 20.54 -16.30
CA LEU A 281 9.46 21.23 -16.01
C LEU A 281 9.89 22.10 -17.18
N SER A 282 9.45 21.83 -18.42
CA SER A 282 9.74 22.64 -19.60
C SER A 282 9.26 24.09 -19.45
N GLU A 283 8.13 24.30 -18.75
CA GLU A 283 7.56 25.63 -18.50
C GLU A 283 8.45 26.51 -17.59
N ARG A 284 9.41 25.91 -16.91
CA ARG A 284 10.31 26.58 -15.97
C ARG A 284 11.67 26.88 -16.55
N LEU A 285 11.98 26.36 -17.72
CA LEU A 285 13.25 26.62 -18.41
C LEU A 285 13.34 28.05 -18.89
N GLU A 286 14.55 28.58 -18.95
CA GLU A 286 14.80 29.89 -19.54
C GLU A 286 14.55 29.88 -21.07
N GLU A 287 14.36 31.06 -21.63
CA GLU A 287 14.16 31.22 -23.07
C GLU A 287 15.35 30.62 -23.85
N GLY A 288 15.04 29.90 -24.91
CA GLY A 288 16.03 29.17 -25.73
C GLY A 288 16.42 27.81 -25.17
N ARG A 289 15.91 27.36 -24.03
CA ARG A 289 16.16 26.02 -23.47
C ARG A 289 15.04 25.05 -23.80
N ASN A 290 15.42 23.81 -24.10
CA ASN A 290 14.52 22.75 -24.48
C ASN A 290 14.45 21.63 -23.46
N PHE A 291 13.31 20.96 -23.45
CA PHE A 291 13.09 19.71 -22.75
C PHE A 291 13.05 18.57 -23.79
N TYR A 292 13.99 17.61 -23.67
CA TYR A 292 14.09 16.46 -24.55
C TYR A 292 13.45 15.26 -23.84
N ALA A 293 12.30 14.80 -24.32
CA ALA A 293 11.62 13.62 -23.83
C ALA A 293 12.02 12.42 -24.67
N ILE A 294 12.72 11.46 -24.08
CA ILE A 294 13.25 10.29 -24.76
C ILE A 294 12.59 9.03 -24.22
N ASP A 295 12.03 8.20 -25.11
CA ASP A 295 11.47 6.90 -24.74
C ASP A 295 11.50 5.93 -25.91
N LEU A 296 11.96 4.68 -25.69
CA LEU A 296 12.02 3.64 -26.72
C LEU A 296 10.63 3.14 -27.12
N ASP A 297 9.64 3.20 -26.22
CA ASP A 297 8.27 2.75 -26.52
C ASP A 297 7.50 3.82 -27.32
N GLU A 298 7.17 3.48 -28.55
CA GLU A 298 6.38 4.35 -29.45
C GLU A 298 5.02 4.75 -28.83
N ARG A 299 4.40 3.88 -28.04
CA ARG A 299 3.13 4.19 -27.35
C ARG A 299 3.31 5.32 -26.36
N MET A 300 4.42 5.35 -25.62
CA MET A 300 4.73 6.42 -24.68
C MET A 300 5.01 7.72 -25.43
N ARG A 301 5.79 7.69 -26.50
CA ARG A 301 6.01 8.87 -27.36
C ARG A 301 4.71 9.44 -27.93
N LYS A 302 3.74 8.60 -28.32
CA LYS A 302 2.40 9.06 -28.77
C LYS A 302 1.62 9.74 -27.64
N ILE A 303 1.68 9.23 -26.43
CA ILE A 303 1.05 9.85 -25.24
C ILE A 303 1.68 11.21 -24.97
N ILE A 304 3.01 11.30 -24.97
CA ILE A 304 3.74 12.55 -24.79
C ILE A 304 3.34 13.55 -25.86
N LYS A 305 3.36 13.17 -27.13
CA LYS A 305 2.98 14.03 -28.27
C LYS A 305 1.57 14.62 -28.09
N ARG A 306 0.60 13.80 -27.67
CA ARG A 306 -0.75 14.27 -27.38
C ARG A 306 -0.74 15.30 -26.25
N LYS A 307 -0.05 15.02 -25.12
CA LYS A 307 0.07 15.94 -23.97
C LYS A 307 0.74 17.28 -24.38
N VAL A 308 1.76 17.23 -25.26
CA VAL A 308 2.44 18.43 -25.78
C VAL A 308 1.47 19.31 -26.56
N ILE A 309 0.66 18.73 -27.44
CA ILE A 309 -0.35 19.43 -28.23
C ILE A 309 -1.46 20.02 -27.34
N GLU A 310 -2.03 19.19 -26.45
CA GLU A 310 -3.12 19.58 -25.55
C GLU A 310 -2.74 20.73 -24.63
N ARG A 311 -1.52 20.73 -24.11
CA ARG A 311 -1.01 21.73 -23.17
C ARG A 311 -0.24 22.87 -23.82
N LYS A 312 -0.08 22.84 -25.17
CA LYS A 312 0.61 23.85 -25.97
C LYS A 312 2.06 24.10 -25.52
N TYR A 313 2.78 23.04 -25.15
CA TYR A 313 4.21 23.18 -24.86
C TYR A 313 4.98 23.54 -26.14
N SER A 314 5.83 24.55 -26.08
CA SER A 314 6.57 25.07 -27.26
C SER A 314 8.02 24.61 -27.32
N ASN A 315 8.59 24.13 -26.19
CA ASN A 315 10.00 23.84 -26.06
C ASN A 315 10.26 22.35 -25.68
N ILE A 316 9.39 21.43 -26.14
CA ILE A 316 9.56 19.99 -25.94
C ILE A 316 9.91 19.32 -27.25
N VAL A 317 11.03 18.60 -27.27
CA VAL A 317 11.48 17.76 -28.36
C VAL A 317 11.30 16.31 -27.95
N ILE A 318 10.68 15.48 -28.81
CA ILE A 318 10.42 14.06 -28.53
C ILE A 318 11.35 13.23 -29.40
N LEU A 319 12.14 12.37 -28.78
CA LEU A 319 13.12 11.50 -29.44
C LEU A 319 12.89 10.05 -29.07
N GLU A 320 13.42 9.15 -29.90
CA GLU A 320 13.31 7.71 -29.66
C GLU A 320 14.40 7.21 -28.72
N SER A 321 15.65 7.63 -28.95
CA SER A 321 16.82 7.11 -28.26
C SER A 321 17.73 8.21 -27.75
N ILE A 322 18.63 7.86 -26.86
CA ILE A 322 19.70 8.78 -26.41
C ILE A 322 20.70 9.04 -27.55
N GLU A 323 20.85 8.11 -28.46
CA GLU A 323 21.68 8.24 -29.67
C GLU A 323 21.15 9.39 -30.52
N ASP A 324 19.84 9.45 -30.79
CA ASP A 324 19.22 10.55 -31.54
C ASP A 324 19.48 11.91 -30.89
N PHE A 325 19.44 11.96 -29.54
CA PHE A 325 19.77 13.18 -28.80
C PHE A 325 21.21 13.59 -29.00
N LEU A 326 22.17 12.65 -28.90
CA LEU A 326 23.58 12.94 -29.02
C LEU A 326 23.97 13.31 -30.47
N GLU A 327 23.28 12.78 -31.46
CA GLU A 327 23.47 13.11 -32.90
C GLU A 327 23.00 14.54 -33.23
N LEU A 328 22.18 15.19 -32.39
CA LEU A 328 21.85 16.61 -32.57
C LEU A 328 23.07 17.53 -32.47
N GLY A 329 24.16 17.05 -31.88
CA GLY A 329 25.40 17.80 -31.72
C GLY A 329 25.26 19.12 -30.97
N LEU A 330 24.41 19.15 -29.94
CA LEU A 330 24.15 20.36 -29.18
C LEU A 330 25.39 20.85 -28.45
N GLU A 331 25.73 22.11 -28.67
CA GLU A 331 26.81 22.83 -27.98
C GLU A 331 26.26 23.67 -26.80
N GLU A 332 25.26 23.15 -26.13
CA GLU A 332 24.60 23.79 -24.99
C GLU A 332 24.54 22.86 -23.80
N ASP A 333 24.72 23.43 -22.61
CA ASP A 333 24.72 22.68 -21.36
C ASP A 333 23.37 21.98 -21.08
N PHE A 334 23.43 20.73 -20.65
CA PHE A 334 22.25 19.95 -20.31
C PHE A 334 22.40 19.10 -19.05
N ILE A 335 21.26 18.77 -18.47
CA ILE A 335 21.11 17.86 -17.32
C ILE A 335 20.27 16.65 -17.78
N VAL A 336 20.69 15.46 -17.41
CA VAL A 336 19.97 14.21 -17.71
C VAL A 336 19.20 13.73 -16.49
N LEU A 337 17.94 13.40 -16.68
CA LEU A 337 17.09 12.71 -15.71
C LEU A 337 16.96 11.24 -16.15
N MET A 338 17.19 10.29 -15.22
CA MET A 338 17.00 8.85 -15.41
C MET A 338 16.18 8.33 -14.20
N THR A 339 14.85 8.49 -14.25
CA THR A 339 14.00 8.19 -13.11
C THR A 339 13.36 6.81 -13.24
N GLU A 340 13.79 5.84 -12.39
CA GLU A 340 13.37 4.43 -12.46
C GLU A 340 13.64 3.83 -13.87
N VAL A 341 14.86 4.01 -14.35
CA VAL A 341 15.34 3.51 -15.65
C VAL A 341 16.53 2.59 -15.46
N PHE A 342 17.38 2.91 -14.47
CA PHE A 342 18.66 2.23 -14.22
C PHE A 342 18.47 0.72 -14.02
N GLU A 343 17.47 0.32 -13.26
CA GLU A 343 17.14 -1.06 -12.91
C GLU A 343 16.55 -1.89 -14.06
N HIS A 344 16.09 -1.25 -15.13
CA HIS A 344 15.52 -1.91 -16.30
C HIS A 344 16.55 -2.34 -17.34
N ASN A 345 17.79 -1.84 -17.24
CA ASN A 345 18.86 -2.12 -18.17
C ASN A 345 19.89 -3.09 -17.58
N GLU A 346 20.70 -3.73 -18.44
CA GLU A 346 21.88 -4.48 -17.98
C GLU A 346 22.96 -3.51 -17.46
N LEU A 347 23.72 -3.94 -16.43
CA LEU A 347 24.75 -3.09 -15.82
C LEU A 347 25.86 -2.65 -16.78
N SER A 348 26.20 -3.50 -17.76
CA SER A 348 27.16 -3.17 -18.83
C SER A 348 26.65 -2.01 -19.67
N TYR A 349 25.40 -2.07 -20.10
CA TYR A 349 24.76 -0.99 -20.86
C TYR A 349 24.70 0.31 -20.06
N ASN A 350 24.31 0.26 -18.77
CA ASN A 350 24.28 1.43 -17.91
C ASN A 350 25.68 2.07 -17.77
N LYS A 351 26.73 1.24 -17.65
CA LYS A 351 28.10 1.73 -17.60
C LYS A 351 28.49 2.47 -18.88
N GLU A 352 28.20 1.88 -20.04
CA GLU A 352 28.50 2.49 -21.36
C GLU A 352 27.72 3.80 -21.54
N LEU A 353 26.42 3.79 -21.23
CA LEU A 353 25.54 4.94 -21.32
C LEU A 353 26.04 6.10 -20.43
N LEU A 354 26.33 5.83 -19.17
CA LEU A 354 26.84 6.85 -18.25
C LEU A 354 28.20 7.38 -18.69
N ASN A 355 29.13 6.53 -19.18
CA ASN A 355 30.40 6.97 -19.73
C ASN A 355 30.21 7.87 -20.95
N LYS A 356 29.30 7.51 -21.87
CA LYS A 356 28.99 8.30 -23.06
C LYS A 356 28.44 9.68 -22.70
N LEU A 357 27.49 9.74 -21.76
CA LEU A 357 26.92 10.99 -21.26
C LEU A 357 27.96 11.85 -20.55
N LEU A 358 28.70 11.25 -19.62
CA LEU A 358 29.72 11.96 -18.83
C LEU A 358 30.95 12.38 -19.65
N SER A 359 31.23 11.72 -20.79
CA SER A 359 32.27 12.16 -21.72
C SER A 359 31.89 13.43 -22.50
N ASN A 360 30.59 13.68 -22.69
CA ASN A 360 30.11 14.88 -23.36
C ASN A 360 30.40 16.14 -22.51
N SER A 361 31.08 17.14 -23.07
CA SER A 361 31.52 18.37 -22.34
C SER A 361 30.32 19.23 -21.88
N PHE A 362 29.18 19.10 -22.52
CA PHE A 362 27.97 19.85 -22.22
C PHE A 362 27.05 19.15 -21.22
N CYS A 363 27.28 17.86 -20.92
CA CYS A 363 26.57 17.17 -19.85
C CYS A 363 27.11 17.64 -18.48
N LYS A 364 26.31 18.38 -17.73
CA LYS A 364 26.72 18.95 -16.44
C LYS A 364 26.38 18.05 -15.26
N GLU A 365 25.27 17.34 -15.34
CA GLU A 365 24.79 16.52 -14.24
C GLU A 365 23.86 15.42 -14.75
N ILE A 366 23.92 14.26 -14.11
CA ILE A 366 22.96 13.18 -14.30
C ILE A 366 22.25 12.94 -12.96
N ILE A 367 20.92 12.98 -12.96
CA ILE A 367 20.08 12.72 -11.79
C ILE A 367 19.35 11.39 -12.03
N MET A 368 19.68 10.39 -11.23
CA MET A 368 19.04 9.06 -11.32
C MET A 368 18.23 8.77 -10.09
N THR A 369 17.17 7.99 -10.24
CA THR A 369 16.51 7.32 -9.12
C THR A 369 16.36 5.84 -9.40
N THR A 370 16.46 5.03 -8.35
CA THR A 370 16.33 3.57 -8.43
C THR A 370 15.74 3.00 -7.14
N PRO A 371 15.05 1.87 -7.16
CA PRO A 371 14.62 1.17 -5.96
C PRO A 371 15.81 0.81 -5.06
N ASN A 372 15.60 0.88 -3.75
CA ASN A 372 16.55 0.33 -2.79
C ASN A 372 16.17 -1.10 -2.42
N ARG A 373 16.95 -2.10 -2.87
CA ARG A 373 16.72 -3.51 -2.62
C ARG A 373 16.62 -3.85 -1.13
N GLU A 374 17.38 -3.17 -0.30
CA GLU A 374 17.36 -3.36 1.15
C GLU A 374 15.99 -3.12 1.77
N PHE A 375 15.18 -2.27 1.14
CA PHE A 375 13.82 -1.97 1.59
C PHE A 375 12.79 -3.05 1.25
N ASN A 376 13.07 -3.97 0.31
CA ASN A 376 12.12 -4.99 -0.18
C ASN A 376 11.58 -5.88 0.92
N LYS A 377 12.39 -6.18 1.93
CA LYS A 377 11.97 -6.92 3.15
C LYS A 377 10.78 -6.28 3.86
N ASN A 378 10.66 -4.93 3.80
CA ASN A 378 9.55 -4.21 4.44
C ASN A 378 8.24 -4.29 3.64
N TYR A 379 8.29 -4.71 2.38
CA TYR A 379 7.12 -5.01 1.54
C TYR A 379 6.79 -6.50 1.46
N SER A 380 7.54 -7.38 2.13
CA SER A 380 7.46 -8.84 1.97
C SER A 380 7.68 -9.30 0.52
N ILE A 381 8.54 -8.62 -0.21
CA ILE A 381 8.91 -8.99 -1.57
C ILE A 381 10.17 -9.85 -1.49
N GLU A 382 10.06 -11.06 -2.01
CA GLU A 382 11.20 -11.96 -2.24
C GLU A 382 11.69 -11.73 -3.67
N GLY A 383 12.87 -11.11 -3.82
CA GLY A 383 13.44 -10.77 -5.13
C GLY A 383 13.21 -9.32 -5.55
N LEU A 384 12.99 -9.11 -6.83
CA LEU A 384 12.81 -7.78 -7.45
C LEU A 384 11.37 -7.29 -7.28
N ARG A 385 11.18 -5.96 -7.22
CA ARG A 385 9.85 -5.34 -7.05
C ARG A 385 8.98 -5.48 -8.28
N HIS A 386 9.59 -5.52 -9.46
CA HIS A 386 8.89 -5.60 -10.72
C HIS A 386 9.52 -6.68 -11.63
N PRO A 387 8.71 -7.42 -12.42
CA PRO A 387 9.22 -8.45 -13.33
C PRO A 387 10.20 -7.90 -14.40
N ASP A 388 10.05 -6.62 -14.78
CA ASP A 388 10.89 -6.00 -15.81
C ASP A 388 12.22 -5.48 -15.26
N HIS A 389 12.44 -5.48 -13.94
CA HIS A 389 13.73 -5.14 -13.37
C HIS A 389 14.76 -6.23 -13.69
N LYS A 390 15.92 -5.85 -14.16
CA LYS A 390 17.06 -6.75 -14.36
C LYS A 390 17.82 -6.97 -13.08
N PHE A 391 17.90 -5.94 -12.25
CA PHE A 391 18.51 -5.95 -10.94
C PHE A 391 17.91 -4.85 -10.05
N GLU A 392 18.17 -4.94 -8.77
CA GLU A 392 18.02 -3.86 -7.80
C GLU A 392 19.23 -3.91 -6.87
N MET A 393 19.76 -2.75 -6.47
CA MET A 393 20.93 -2.65 -5.60
C MET A 393 20.57 -2.13 -4.22
N THR A 394 21.31 -2.58 -3.22
CA THR A 394 21.41 -1.89 -1.95
C THR A 394 22.22 -0.61 -2.11
N LYS A 395 22.12 0.30 -1.15
CA LYS A 395 22.94 1.53 -1.18
C LYS A 395 24.43 1.22 -1.21
N SER A 396 24.90 0.20 -0.48
CA SER A 396 26.30 -0.21 -0.48
C SER A 396 26.75 -0.75 -1.83
N GLU A 397 25.99 -1.66 -2.44
CA GLU A 397 26.31 -2.21 -3.76
C GLU A 397 26.36 -1.14 -4.85
N LEU A 398 25.45 -0.15 -4.76
CA LEU A 398 25.46 0.98 -5.70
C LEU A 398 26.71 1.87 -5.51
N LEU A 399 27.12 2.12 -4.26
CA LEU A 399 28.36 2.84 -3.96
C LEU A 399 29.56 2.10 -4.53
N ASP A 400 29.72 0.81 -4.23
CA ASP A 400 30.82 -0.03 -4.72
C ASP A 400 30.85 -0.06 -6.27
N TRP A 401 29.68 -0.13 -6.90
CA TRP A 401 29.59 -0.11 -8.35
C TRP A 401 30.03 1.22 -8.95
N LEU A 402 29.62 2.36 -8.35
CA LEU A 402 30.05 3.69 -8.80
C LEU A 402 31.57 3.88 -8.61
N GLU A 403 32.13 3.53 -7.46
CA GLU A 403 33.56 3.64 -7.17
C GLU A 403 34.41 2.81 -8.12
N ASN A 404 34.00 1.59 -8.43
CA ASN A 404 34.74 0.70 -9.33
C ASN A 404 34.64 1.10 -10.80
N ASN A 405 33.65 1.89 -11.21
CA ASN A 405 33.44 2.20 -12.64
C ASN A 405 33.65 3.68 -12.99
N PHE A 406 33.65 4.60 -11.99
CA PHE A 406 33.63 6.05 -12.23
C PHE A 406 34.52 6.81 -11.22
N SER A 407 35.82 6.57 -11.23
CA SER A 407 36.75 7.14 -10.27
C SER A 407 36.92 8.67 -10.35
N GLU A 408 36.63 9.30 -11.51
CA GLU A 408 36.81 10.73 -11.77
C GLU A 408 35.52 11.56 -11.64
N ILE A 409 34.47 10.98 -11.05
CA ILE A 409 33.12 11.59 -10.94
C ILE A 409 32.84 11.91 -9.49
N ASP A 410 32.27 13.08 -9.25
CA ASP A 410 31.64 13.39 -7.97
C ASP A 410 30.22 12.85 -7.96
N TYR A 411 29.86 12.11 -6.91
CA TYR A 411 28.52 11.60 -6.76
C TYR A 411 27.97 11.85 -5.37
N LYS A 412 26.63 11.99 -5.29
CA LYS A 412 25.90 12.09 -4.05
C LYS A 412 24.72 11.15 -4.08
N ILE A 413 24.59 10.25 -3.09
CA ILE A 413 23.46 9.33 -2.94
C ILE A 413 22.67 9.73 -1.71
N GLU A 414 21.38 10.01 -1.88
CA GLU A 414 20.46 10.43 -0.84
C GLU A 414 19.26 9.45 -0.77
N ASN A 415 18.69 9.34 0.42
CA ASN A 415 17.47 8.55 0.65
C ASN A 415 16.25 9.23 0.03
N LEU A 416 15.35 8.45 -0.56
CA LEU A 416 14.12 8.93 -1.17
C LEU A 416 12.95 8.02 -0.80
N GLY A 417 11.86 8.62 -0.32
CA GLY A 417 10.64 7.90 0.04
C GLY A 417 10.46 7.68 1.54
N ASP A 418 9.61 6.71 1.89
CA ASP A 418 9.43 6.29 3.28
C ASP A 418 10.69 5.59 3.78
N GLU A 419 10.92 5.62 5.11
CA GLU A 419 12.10 5.02 5.72
C GLU A 419 11.72 4.09 6.87
N VAL A 420 12.46 2.97 6.97
CA VAL A 420 12.43 2.05 8.12
C VAL A 420 13.85 1.85 8.60
N ASN A 421 14.14 2.22 9.85
CA ASN A 421 15.47 2.14 10.45
C ASN A 421 16.57 2.87 9.63
N GLY A 422 16.22 3.97 8.97
CA GLY A 422 17.12 4.76 8.13
C GLY A 422 17.33 4.23 6.71
N ILE A 423 16.69 3.10 6.35
CA ILE A 423 16.69 2.54 5.00
C ILE A 423 15.48 3.10 4.27
N SER A 424 15.68 3.76 3.12
CA SER A 424 14.62 4.36 2.31
C SER A 424 14.08 3.42 1.23
N THR A 425 12.87 3.70 0.76
CA THR A 425 12.24 2.94 -0.33
C THR A 425 12.98 3.01 -1.65
N SER A 426 13.57 4.15 -1.96
CA SER A 426 14.33 4.40 -3.19
C SER A 426 15.56 5.25 -2.86
N LEU A 427 16.47 5.34 -3.81
CA LEU A 427 17.66 6.18 -3.76
C LEU A 427 17.58 7.23 -4.87
N ILE A 428 18.11 8.42 -4.60
CA ILE A 428 18.38 9.44 -5.62
C ILE A 428 19.89 9.66 -5.69
N ILE A 429 20.42 9.61 -6.90
CA ILE A 429 21.84 9.72 -7.21
C ILE A 429 22.06 10.94 -8.09
N LYS A 430 23.03 11.75 -7.76
CA LYS A 430 23.45 12.90 -8.54
C LYS A 430 24.91 12.72 -8.93
N LEU A 431 25.18 12.65 -10.22
CA LEU A 431 26.52 12.45 -10.78
C LEU A 431 26.96 13.75 -11.47
N LYS A 432 28.20 14.20 -11.21
CA LYS A 432 28.81 15.36 -11.83
C LYS A 432 30.26 15.04 -12.21
N LYS A 433 30.75 15.69 -13.27
CA LYS A 433 32.19 15.73 -13.52
C LYS A 433 32.91 16.51 -12.40
N ARG A 434 34.08 16.06 -12.04
CA ARG A 434 35.02 16.84 -11.21
C ARG A 434 35.57 18.06 -11.93
#